data_dd37a3d66c06ae7bc631b059f32d8024
#
_entry.id   dd37a3d66c06ae7bc631b059f32d8024
#
_cell.length_a   1.000
_cell.length_b   1.000
_cell.length_c   1.000
_cell.angle_alpha   90.00
_cell.angle_beta   90.00
_cell.angle_gamma   90.00
#
_symmetry.space_group_name_H-M   'P 1'
#
loop_
_entity.id
_entity.type
_entity.pdbx_description
1 polymer ?
#
loop_
_entity_poly.entity_id
_entity_poly.type
_entity_poly.pdbx_seq_one_letter_code
_entity_poly.pdbx_strand_id
1 'polypeptide(L)'
;EVMLHLRRLGLLNTSAFTATGQTLDANLDWWKDSKRRQSVRSHLSKNGSVDPDDVIMSPEKARERGLTSTITFPTGNLAPEGSVIKSTAIDPKVLDKEGVYRRTGRARVFRRERDAIRAIKSKGPNKINPGDIMVLTCGGPMGTGMEEVFQITAALKYLSYGNQVTLITDARFSGVSTGACIGHVGPEALAGGPIGRVRDGDLIQVVVDTRNLEGSIDLVGENGKQMDKSWGVHTLTSRNQAADLSHHPDLPDDTRLWAGLQAASGGTWGGCVFDVDEILQTLEAGRCASSDRGNHSPSVSTERT
;
A
#
# COMPACT_ATOMS: atom_id res chain seq x y z
N GLU A 1 -26.43 -7.37 3.38
CA GLU A 1 -26.49 -6.68 4.67
C GLU A 1 -25.61 -5.43 4.70
N VAL A 2 -24.34 -5.51 4.35
CA VAL A 2 -23.44 -4.34 4.37
C VAL A 2 -24.03 -3.16 3.61
N MET A 3 -24.52 -3.38 2.39
CA MET A 3 -25.15 -2.33 1.57
C MET A 3 -26.39 -1.70 2.22
N LEU A 4 -27.14 -2.44 3.04
CA LEU A 4 -28.25 -1.85 3.81
C LEU A 4 -27.75 -0.87 4.87
N HIS A 5 -26.63 -1.19 5.55
CA HIS A 5 -26.01 -0.27 6.51
C HIS A 5 -25.45 0.98 5.79
N LEU A 6 -24.73 0.81 4.67
CA LEU A 6 -24.18 1.91 3.88
C LEU A 6 -25.29 2.84 3.34
N ARG A 7 -26.42 2.26 2.87
CA ARG A 7 -27.61 3.06 2.47
C ARG A 7 -28.12 3.91 3.61
N ARG A 8 -28.31 3.31 4.78
CA ARG A 8 -28.78 4.02 5.98
C ARG A 8 -27.87 5.17 6.39
N LEU A 9 -26.57 5.05 6.14
CA LEU A 9 -25.56 6.05 6.43
C LEU A 9 -25.44 7.13 5.32
N GLY A 10 -26.20 7.00 4.22
CA GLY A 10 -26.09 7.93 3.09
C GLY A 10 -24.80 7.80 2.27
N LEU A 11 -24.11 6.65 2.36
CA LEU A 11 -22.80 6.39 1.72
C LEU A 11 -22.91 5.67 0.37
N LEU A 12 -24.13 5.54 -0.20
CA LEU A 12 -24.35 4.89 -1.49
C LEU A 12 -25.05 5.81 -2.47
N ASN A 13 -24.66 5.74 -3.72
CA ASN A 13 -25.47 6.24 -4.83
C ASN A 13 -26.59 5.22 -5.12
N THR A 14 -27.72 5.37 -4.43
CA THR A 14 -28.84 4.43 -4.52
C THR A 14 -29.63 4.56 -5.82
N SER A 15 -29.45 5.64 -6.59
CA SER A 15 -30.08 5.82 -7.90
C SER A 15 -29.33 5.10 -9.02
N ALA A 16 -28.11 4.57 -8.76
CA ALA A 16 -27.35 3.83 -9.76
C ALA A 16 -28.10 2.59 -10.24
N PHE A 17 -28.10 2.37 -11.55
CA PHE A 17 -28.68 1.16 -12.14
C PHE A 17 -27.78 -0.05 -11.88
N THR A 18 -28.42 -1.19 -11.67
CA THR A 18 -27.75 -2.48 -11.47
C THR A 18 -27.98 -3.41 -12.65
N ALA A 19 -27.30 -4.55 -12.68
CA ALA A 19 -27.48 -5.59 -13.70
C ALA A 19 -28.89 -6.16 -13.78
N THR A 20 -29.74 -5.92 -12.79
CA THR A 20 -31.16 -6.34 -12.81
C THR A 20 -32.05 -5.40 -13.62
N GLY A 21 -31.51 -4.28 -14.10
CA GLY A 21 -32.29 -3.22 -14.73
C GLY A 21 -33.06 -2.33 -13.76
N GLN A 22 -32.90 -2.56 -12.45
CA GLN A 22 -33.49 -1.76 -11.39
C GLN A 22 -32.42 -0.87 -10.72
N THR A 23 -32.86 0.16 -10.00
CA THR A 23 -31.95 0.95 -9.18
C THR A 23 -31.41 0.11 -8.02
N LEU A 24 -30.26 0.53 -7.49
CA LEU A 24 -29.69 -0.09 -6.28
C LEU A 24 -30.67 0.00 -5.11
N ASP A 25 -31.42 1.09 -4.98
CA ASP A 25 -32.43 1.25 -3.93
C ASP A 25 -33.52 0.18 -4.01
N ALA A 26 -34.11 0.00 -5.18
CA ALA A 26 -35.15 -1.02 -5.42
C ALA A 26 -34.63 -2.45 -5.13
N ASN A 27 -33.38 -2.74 -5.50
CA ASN A 27 -32.77 -4.04 -5.19
C ASN A 27 -32.52 -4.23 -3.68
N LEU A 28 -32.17 -3.18 -2.97
CA LEU A 28 -31.96 -3.25 -1.52
C LEU A 28 -33.29 -3.42 -0.78
N ASP A 29 -34.38 -2.79 -1.22
CA ASP A 29 -35.71 -3.02 -0.67
C ASP A 29 -36.19 -4.46 -0.93
N TRP A 30 -36.04 -4.93 -2.16
CA TRP A 30 -36.33 -6.34 -2.47
C TRP A 30 -35.53 -7.30 -1.58
N TRP A 31 -34.20 -7.06 -1.40
CA TRP A 31 -33.37 -7.89 -0.53
C TRP A 31 -33.83 -7.85 0.92
N LYS A 32 -34.11 -6.65 1.46
CA LYS A 32 -34.55 -6.45 2.84
C LYS A 32 -35.75 -7.32 3.20
N ASP A 33 -36.72 -7.41 2.28
CA ASP A 33 -38.00 -8.11 2.51
C ASP A 33 -38.02 -9.54 1.94
N SER A 34 -36.92 -9.98 1.31
CA SER A 34 -36.84 -11.28 0.63
C SER A 34 -36.95 -12.47 1.59
N LYS A 35 -37.66 -13.51 1.14
CA LYS A 35 -37.70 -14.81 1.83
C LYS A 35 -36.30 -15.42 1.99
N ARG A 36 -35.42 -15.19 1.02
CA ARG A 36 -34.02 -15.66 1.08
C ARG A 36 -33.27 -15.05 2.27
N ARG A 37 -33.35 -13.74 2.48
CA ARG A 37 -32.76 -13.07 3.64
C ARG A 37 -33.31 -13.63 4.96
N GLN A 38 -34.63 -13.77 5.04
CA GLN A 38 -35.27 -14.31 6.23
C GLN A 38 -34.82 -15.75 6.52
N SER A 39 -34.73 -16.59 5.50
CA SER A 39 -34.27 -17.97 5.61
C SER A 39 -32.82 -18.06 6.09
N VAL A 40 -31.92 -17.26 5.51
CA VAL A 40 -30.47 -17.21 5.92
C VAL A 40 -30.35 -16.77 7.38
N ARG A 41 -31.02 -15.71 7.77
CA ARG A 41 -31.00 -15.22 9.17
C ARG A 41 -31.57 -16.26 10.15
N SER A 42 -32.69 -16.91 9.79
CA SER A 42 -33.25 -17.99 10.57
C SER A 42 -32.30 -19.20 10.70
N HIS A 43 -31.59 -19.54 9.61
CA HIS A 43 -30.60 -20.64 9.63
C HIS A 43 -29.46 -20.36 10.60
N LEU A 44 -28.89 -19.14 10.55
CA LEU A 44 -27.82 -18.71 11.47
C LEU A 44 -28.27 -18.84 12.93
N SER A 45 -29.47 -18.33 13.26
CA SER A 45 -29.98 -18.35 14.63
C SER A 45 -30.30 -19.76 15.12
N LYS A 46 -30.99 -20.57 14.30
CA LYS A 46 -31.51 -21.88 14.72
C LYS A 46 -30.44 -22.99 14.66
N ASN A 47 -29.63 -23.02 13.62
CA ASN A 47 -28.68 -24.11 13.37
C ASN A 47 -27.25 -23.76 13.78
N GLY A 48 -26.89 -22.46 13.75
CA GLY A 48 -25.55 -21.98 14.11
C GLY A 48 -25.46 -21.40 15.51
N SER A 49 -26.57 -21.16 16.18
CA SER A 49 -26.62 -20.41 17.44
C SER A 49 -25.90 -19.07 17.38
N VAL A 50 -25.92 -18.45 16.19
CA VAL A 50 -25.24 -17.17 15.89
C VAL A 50 -26.30 -16.10 15.69
N ASP A 51 -26.16 -14.97 16.39
CA ASP A 51 -26.96 -13.78 16.09
C ASP A 51 -26.55 -13.25 14.68
N PRO A 52 -27.51 -13.20 13.71
CA PRO A 52 -27.22 -12.69 12.39
C PRO A 52 -26.63 -11.27 12.36
N ASP A 53 -26.95 -10.44 13.37
CA ASP A 53 -26.42 -9.09 13.51
C ASP A 53 -25.01 -9.07 14.12
N ASP A 54 -24.47 -10.21 14.53
CA ASP A 54 -23.06 -10.38 14.89
C ASP A 54 -22.19 -10.77 13.71
N VAL A 55 -22.78 -11.31 12.64
CA VAL A 55 -22.03 -11.68 11.41
C VAL A 55 -21.66 -10.43 10.61
N ILE A 56 -22.64 -9.54 10.40
CA ILE A 56 -22.44 -8.23 9.76
C ILE A 56 -23.07 -7.19 10.68
N MET A 57 -22.25 -6.64 11.55
CA MET A 57 -22.70 -5.70 12.57
C MET A 57 -23.07 -4.34 11.97
N SER A 58 -24.03 -3.69 12.57
CA SER A 58 -24.21 -2.26 12.34
C SER A 58 -23.05 -1.47 12.93
N PRO A 59 -22.76 -0.26 12.43
CA PRO A 59 -21.72 0.61 13.00
C PRO A 59 -21.94 0.89 14.50
N GLU A 60 -23.18 1.00 14.94
CA GLU A 60 -23.53 1.24 16.34
C GLU A 60 -23.13 0.03 17.19
N LYS A 61 -23.56 -1.17 16.79
CA LYS A 61 -23.22 -2.42 17.50
C LYS A 61 -21.71 -2.68 17.53
N ALA A 62 -21.01 -2.36 16.44
CA ALA A 62 -19.55 -2.46 16.40
C ALA A 62 -18.90 -1.52 17.41
N ARG A 63 -19.33 -0.26 17.51
CA ARG A 63 -18.85 0.71 18.49
C ARG A 63 -19.12 0.30 19.93
N GLU A 64 -20.33 -0.21 20.22
CA GLU A 64 -20.70 -0.74 21.55
C GLU A 64 -19.77 -1.87 21.99
N ARG A 65 -19.25 -2.64 21.05
CA ARG A 65 -18.26 -3.72 21.30
C ARG A 65 -16.81 -3.24 21.30
N GLY A 66 -16.57 -1.94 21.16
CA GLY A 66 -15.22 -1.37 21.09
C GLY A 66 -14.46 -1.73 19.81
N LEU A 67 -15.16 -2.16 18.74
CA LEU A 67 -14.54 -2.45 17.45
C LEU A 67 -14.34 -1.17 16.66
N THR A 68 -13.13 -1.03 16.12
CA THR A 68 -12.72 0.05 15.19
C THR A 68 -12.53 -0.50 13.79
N SER A 69 -12.16 0.37 12.83
CA SER A 69 -11.73 -0.09 11.51
C SER A 69 -10.49 -0.98 11.62
N THR A 70 -10.41 -1.96 10.71
CA THR A 70 -9.22 -2.82 10.59
C THR A 70 -8.12 -2.17 9.76
N ILE A 71 -8.43 -1.08 9.07
CA ILE A 71 -7.53 -0.44 8.09
C ILE A 71 -7.23 0.98 8.55
N THR A 72 -5.93 1.33 8.50
CA THR A 72 -5.42 2.69 8.68
C THR A 72 -4.65 3.08 7.41
N PHE A 73 -4.65 4.36 7.08
CA PHE A 73 -3.99 4.90 5.89
C PHE A 73 -2.82 5.84 6.29
N PRO A 74 -1.64 5.29 6.61
CA PRO A 74 -0.49 6.12 6.94
C PRO A 74 -0.03 6.95 5.75
N THR A 75 0.35 8.20 6.02
CA THR A 75 0.99 9.11 5.06
C THR A 75 2.42 9.42 5.51
N GLY A 76 3.07 10.43 4.97
CA GLY A 76 4.39 10.86 5.40
C GLY A 76 5.35 11.08 4.23
N ASN A 77 6.60 11.40 4.54
CA ASN A 77 7.54 11.74 3.48
C ASN A 77 7.96 10.53 2.61
N LEU A 78 7.72 9.29 3.08
CA LEU A 78 7.89 8.08 2.28
C LEU A 78 6.62 7.66 1.52
N ALA A 79 5.45 8.14 1.94
CA ALA A 79 4.16 7.86 1.33
C ALA A 79 3.32 9.15 1.19
N PRO A 80 3.75 10.10 0.34
CA PRO A 80 3.04 11.37 0.21
C PRO A 80 1.62 11.21 -0.36
N GLU A 81 1.36 10.21 -1.17
CA GLU A 81 0.03 9.87 -1.68
C GLU A 81 -0.76 8.97 -0.73
N GLY A 82 -0.09 8.26 0.16
CA GLY A 82 -0.68 7.36 1.13
C GLY A 82 -0.07 5.96 1.14
N SER A 83 -0.56 5.17 2.07
CA SER A 83 -0.24 3.75 2.23
C SER A 83 -1.38 3.06 2.99
N VAL A 84 -1.31 1.74 3.11
CA VAL A 84 -2.36 0.95 3.79
C VAL A 84 -1.71 0.03 4.81
N ILE A 85 -2.30 -0.04 6.00
CA ILE A 85 -1.97 -1.07 6.99
C ILE A 85 -3.24 -1.68 7.58
N LYS A 86 -3.21 -3.00 7.77
CA LYS A 86 -4.19 -3.69 8.61
C LYS A 86 -3.78 -3.50 10.09
N SER A 87 -4.22 -2.43 10.71
CA SER A 87 -3.82 -2.03 12.06
C SER A 87 -4.13 -3.10 13.11
N THR A 88 -5.22 -3.86 12.95
CA THR A 88 -5.58 -4.99 13.83
C THR A 88 -4.64 -6.20 13.72
N ALA A 89 -3.74 -6.23 12.74
CA ALA A 89 -2.72 -7.28 12.64
C ALA A 89 -1.46 -6.99 13.47
N ILE A 90 -1.33 -5.78 14.00
CA ILE A 90 -0.23 -5.41 14.91
C ILE A 90 -0.44 -6.13 16.25
N ASP A 91 0.61 -6.80 16.73
CA ASP A 91 0.56 -7.46 18.05
C ASP A 91 0.30 -6.40 19.14
N PRO A 92 -0.76 -6.52 19.96
CA PRO A 92 -1.04 -5.58 21.04
C PRO A 92 0.12 -5.38 22.02
N LYS A 93 1.01 -6.35 22.14
CA LYS A 93 2.19 -6.27 23.03
C LYS A 93 3.24 -5.27 22.59
N VAL A 94 3.22 -4.84 21.32
CA VAL A 94 4.15 -3.83 20.78
C VAL A 94 3.52 -2.44 20.67
N LEU A 95 2.26 -2.29 21.07
CA LEU A 95 1.59 -1.00 21.20
C LEU A 95 1.94 -0.35 22.55
N ASP A 96 1.97 0.97 22.57
CA ASP A 96 2.06 1.74 23.80
C ASP A 96 0.71 1.75 24.58
N LYS A 97 0.69 2.42 25.73
CA LYS A 97 -0.50 2.51 26.60
C LYS A 97 -1.67 3.24 25.93
N GLU A 98 -1.38 4.04 24.91
CA GLU A 98 -2.35 4.82 24.14
C GLU A 98 -2.91 4.00 22.97
N GLY A 99 -2.37 2.80 22.72
CA GLY A 99 -2.75 1.95 21.58
C GLY A 99 -2.05 2.36 20.28
N VAL A 100 -0.91 3.04 20.39
CA VAL A 100 -0.13 3.51 19.24
C VAL A 100 1.09 2.62 19.05
N TYR A 101 1.30 2.19 17.82
CA TYR A 101 2.55 1.57 17.38
C TYR A 101 3.54 2.66 17.01
N ARG A 102 4.68 2.68 17.69
CA ARG A 102 5.78 3.62 17.42
C ARG A 102 7.07 2.83 17.21
N ARG A 103 7.69 2.98 16.07
CA ARG A 103 8.97 2.34 15.76
C ARG A 103 9.85 3.30 14.99
N THR A 104 11.07 3.52 15.50
CA THR A 104 12.15 4.09 14.70
C THR A 104 13.21 3.01 14.56
N GLY A 105 13.57 2.68 13.32
CA GLY A 105 14.46 1.57 13.06
C GLY A 105 15.29 1.78 11.81
N ARG A 106 16.31 0.92 11.67
CA ARG A 106 17.20 0.92 10.53
C ARG A 106 16.53 0.28 9.31
N ALA A 107 16.54 0.96 8.18
CA ALA A 107 16.07 0.42 6.91
C ALA A 107 16.95 -0.74 6.44
N ARG A 108 16.29 -1.81 5.99
CA ARG A 108 16.87 -2.95 5.30
C ARG A 108 16.14 -3.08 3.97
N VAL A 109 16.81 -2.68 2.89
CA VAL A 109 16.20 -2.46 1.56
C VAL A 109 16.35 -3.72 0.70
N PHE A 110 15.25 -4.12 0.07
CA PHE A 110 15.17 -5.28 -0.81
C PHE A 110 14.40 -4.93 -2.09
N ARG A 111 14.78 -5.59 -3.21
CA ARG A 111 14.07 -5.44 -4.49
C ARG A 111 13.20 -6.65 -4.81
N ARG A 112 13.43 -7.77 -4.14
CA ARG A 112 12.70 -9.02 -4.36
C ARG A 112 12.37 -9.68 -3.03
N GLU A 113 11.18 -10.25 -2.93
CA GLU A 113 10.70 -10.94 -1.73
C GLU A 113 11.65 -12.07 -1.31
N ARG A 114 12.17 -12.84 -2.28
CA ARG A 114 13.11 -13.94 -2.01
C ARG A 114 14.39 -13.50 -1.28
N ASP A 115 14.87 -12.28 -1.57
CA ASP A 115 16.11 -11.78 -0.96
C ASP A 115 15.85 -11.31 0.47
N ALA A 116 14.68 -10.72 0.71
CA ALA A 116 14.19 -10.40 2.04
C ALA A 116 14.05 -11.66 2.90
N ILE A 117 13.48 -12.74 2.35
CA ILE A 117 13.35 -14.03 3.05
C ILE A 117 14.72 -14.65 3.34
N ARG A 118 15.69 -14.54 2.43
CA ARG A 118 17.07 -14.99 2.70
C ARG A 118 17.68 -14.23 3.88
N ALA A 119 17.46 -12.92 3.97
CA ALA A 119 17.93 -12.11 5.08
C ALA A 119 17.26 -12.51 6.41
N ILE A 120 15.96 -12.80 6.42
CA ILE A 120 15.23 -13.31 7.59
C ILE A 120 15.81 -14.64 8.08
N LYS A 121 16.14 -15.55 7.16
CA LYS A 121 16.70 -16.87 7.47
C LYS A 121 18.20 -16.85 7.75
N SER A 122 18.88 -15.75 7.50
CA SER A 122 20.33 -15.61 7.68
C SER A 122 20.72 -15.64 9.16
N LYS A 123 21.84 -16.28 9.46
CA LYS A 123 22.51 -16.20 10.78
C LYS A 123 23.75 -15.30 10.73
N GLY A 124 24.13 -14.83 9.54
CA GLY A 124 25.31 -13.99 9.31
C GLY A 124 25.05 -12.50 9.49
N PRO A 125 25.98 -11.65 9.02
CA PRO A 125 25.92 -10.20 9.18
C PRO A 125 24.70 -9.54 8.50
N ASN A 126 24.15 -10.21 7.48
CA ASN A 126 22.99 -9.72 6.72
C ASN A 126 21.64 -10.13 7.33
N LYS A 127 21.63 -10.73 8.53
CA LYS A 127 20.37 -11.10 9.20
C LYS A 127 19.52 -9.86 9.51
N ILE A 128 18.22 -10.08 9.59
CA ILE A 128 17.28 -9.11 10.13
C ILE A 128 17.37 -9.11 11.65
N ASN A 129 17.40 -7.95 12.27
CA ASN A 129 17.49 -7.76 13.70
C ASN A 129 16.17 -7.22 14.27
N PRO A 130 15.93 -7.41 15.58
CA PRO A 130 14.82 -6.75 16.25
C PRO A 130 14.89 -5.23 16.04
N GLY A 131 13.76 -4.63 15.64
CA GLY A 131 13.67 -3.19 15.39
C GLY A 131 14.05 -2.75 13.98
N ASP A 132 14.59 -3.63 13.13
CA ASP A 132 14.81 -3.30 11.72
C ASP A 132 13.48 -2.99 11.01
N ILE A 133 13.55 -2.10 10.02
CA ILE A 133 12.44 -1.80 9.12
C ILE A 133 12.81 -2.33 7.73
N MET A 134 12.15 -3.39 7.32
CA MET A 134 12.33 -3.97 5.99
C MET A 134 11.59 -3.10 4.97
N VAL A 135 12.27 -2.71 3.91
CA VAL A 135 11.71 -1.91 2.82
C VAL A 135 11.82 -2.75 1.54
N LEU A 136 10.69 -3.25 1.07
CA LEU A 136 10.60 -3.99 -0.19
C LEU A 136 10.04 -3.06 -1.26
N THR A 137 10.80 -2.80 -2.29
CA THR A 137 10.42 -1.93 -3.42
C THR A 137 10.35 -2.71 -4.72
N CYS A 138 9.82 -2.07 -5.77
CA CYS A 138 9.58 -2.68 -7.09
C CYS A 138 8.52 -3.79 -7.07
N GLY A 139 7.57 -3.72 -6.14
CA GLY A 139 6.44 -4.65 -6.06
C GLY A 139 5.10 -4.02 -6.47
N GLY A 140 5.10 -2.73 -6.81
CA GLY A 140 3.92 -2.00 -7.25
C GLY A 140 3.48 -2.37 -8.68
N PRO A 141 2.50 -1.63 -9.25
CA PRO A 141 1.98 -1.87 -10.59
C PRO A 141 3.06 -1.98 -11.66
N MET A 142 4.00 -1.04 -11.70
CA MET A 142 5.09 -1.02 -12.69
C MET A 142 6.16 -2.08 -12.43
N GLY A 143 6.27 -2.54 -11.19
CA GLY A 143 7.29 -3.51 -10.78
C GLY A 143 6.89 -4.95 -11.07
N THR A 144 5.69 -5.35 -10.66
CA THR A 144 5.21 -6.74 -10.71
C THR A 144 3.75 -6.87 -11.17
N GLY A 145 3.09 -5.78 -11.57
CA GLY A 145 1.65 -5.77 -11.77
C GLY A 145 0.89 -5.82 -10.44
N MET A 146 1.47 -5.30 -9.36
CA MET A 146 0.90 -5.27 -8.01
C MET A 146 0.81 -6.66 -7.38
N GLU A 147 1.89 -7.43 -7.42
CA GLU A 147 1.98 -8.76 -6.79
C GLU A 147 1.72 -8.69 -5.28
N GLU A 148 1.08 -9.73 -4.76
CA GLU A 148 0.83 -9.87 -3.34
C GLU A 148 2.05 -10.44 -2.62
N VAL A 149 2.58 -9.71 -1.65
CA VAL A 149 3.66 -10.18 -0.77
C VAL A 149 3.07 -10.72 0.54
N PHE A 150 3.32 -11.98 0.84
CA PHE A 150 2.91 -12.56 2.12
C PHE A 150 3.97 -13.46 2.74
N GLN A 151 4.91 -13.98 1.95
CA GLN A 151 5.93 -14.91 2.43
C GLN A 151 6.88 -14.25 3.45
N ILE A 152 7.15 -12.95 3.30
CA ILE A 152 7.96 -12.19 4.29
C ILE A 152 7.27 -12.20 5.65
N THR A 153 5.99 -11.84 5.72
CA THR A 153 5.25 -11.82 6.98
C THR A 153 5.09 -13.21 7.56
N ALA A 154 4.89 -14.22 6.73
CA ALA A 154 4.89 -15.62 7.13
C ALA A 154 6.25 -16.04 7.72
N ALA A 155 7.36 -15.66 7.08
CA ALA A 155 8.71 -15.96 7.59
C ALA A 155 9.01 -15.23 8.91
N LEU A 156 8.63 -13.96 9.04
CA LEU A 156 8.80 -13.18 10.27
C LEU A 156 8.05 -13.79 11.45
N LYS A 157 6.89 -14.39 11.23
CA LYS A 157 6.08 -15.03 12.28
C LYS A 157 6.82 -16.13 13.04
N TYR A 158 7.81 -16.77 12.41
CA TYR A 158 8.61 -17.82 13.03
C TYR A 158 9.84 -17.30 13.80
N LEU A 159 10.11 -16.00 13.75
CA LEU A 159 11.16 -15.40 14.57
C LEU A 159 10.58 -15.00 15.93
N SER A 160 11.32 -15.25 17.00
CA SER A 160 10.91 -14.86 18.37
C SER A 160 10.73 -13.34 18.54
N TYR A 161 11.31 -12.55 17.67
CA TYR A 161 11.24 -11.08 17.62
C TYR A 161 10.54 -10.53 16.36
N GLY A 162 9.88 -11.39 15.59
CA GLY A 162 9.26 -10.99 14.32
C GLY A 162 8.22 -9.87 14.45
N ASN A 163 7.53 -9.79 15.59
CA ASN A 163 6.61 -8.70 15.91
C ASN A 163 7.29 -7.35 16.16
N GLN A 164 8.63 -7.33 16.27
CA GLN A 164 9.43 -6.11 16.43
C GLN A 164 9.98 -5.60 15.10
N VAL A 165 9.74 -6.32 13.99
CA VAL A 165 10.16 -5.94 12.64
C VAL A 165 8.98 -5.35 11.91
N THR A 166 9.20 -4.23 11.22
CA THR A 166 8.19 -3.59 10.36
C THR A 166 8.51 -3.90 8.90
N LEU A 167 7.49 -4.13 8.08
CA LEU A 167 7.61 -4.22 6.62
C LEU A 167 6.93 -3.01 5.98
N ILE A 168 7.61 -2.35 5.05
CA ILE A 168 7.08 -1.27 4.21
C ILE A 168 7.28 -1.68 2.75
N THR A 169 6.24 -1.56 1.92
CA THR A 169 6.33 -1.94 0.51
C THR A 169 5.37 -1.15 -0.37
N ASP A 170 5.76 -0.94 -1.62
CA ASP A 170 4.89 -0.42 -2.69
C ASP A 170 4.01 -1.53 -3.32
N ALA A 171 4.24 -2.79 -2.98
CA ALA A 171 3.38 -3.92 -3.31
C ALA A 171 2.10 -3.93 -2.46
N ARG A 172 1.16 -4.78 -2.78
CA ARG A 172 0.06 -5.15 -1.87
C ARG A 172 0.51 -6.25 -0.92
N PHE A 173 -0.17 -6.37 0.21
CA PHE A 173 0.03 -7.45 1.18
C PHE A 173 -1.23 -8.31 1.34
N SER A 174 -1.04 -9.54 1.78
CA SER A 174 -2.13 -10.47 2.03
C SER A 174 -2.99 -10.06 3.24
N GLY A 175 -4.29 -10.30 3.18
CA GLY A 175 -5.19 -10.15 4.31
C GLY A 175 -4.84 -11.02 5.52
N VAL A 176 -4.03 -12.07 5.34
CA VAL A 176 -3.51 -12.94 6.43
C VAL A 176 -2.13 -12.49 6.94
N SER A 177 -1.56 -11.42 6.39
CA SER A 177 -0.32 -10.84 6.89
C SER A 177 -0.45 -10.44 8.35
N THR A 178 0.58 -10.69 9.13
CA THR A 178 0.64 -10.38 10.57
C THR A 178 1.76 -9.39 10.86
N GLY A 179 1.62 -8.64 11.96
CA GLY A 179 2.58 -7.62 12.36
C GLY A 179 2.38 -6.28 11.65
N ALA A 180 3.32 -5.37 11.83
CA ALA A 180 3.30 -4.06 11.19
C ALA A 180 3.76 -4.18 9.73
N CYS A 181 2.82 -4.52 8.83
CA CYS A 181 3.03 -4.61 7.40
C CYS A 181 2.26 -3.49 6.70
N ILE A 182 3.00 -2.54 6.13
CA ILE A 182 2.47 -1.37 5.42
C ILE A 182 2.70 -1.58 3.93
N GLY A 183 1.63 -1.63 3.16
CA GLY A 183 1.68 -1.80 1.72
C GLY A 183 1.06 -0.63 0.95
N HIS A 184 0.99 -0.76 -0.36
CA HIS A 184 0.42 0.23 -1.26
C HIS A 184 1.04 1.62 -1.09
N VAL A 185 2.35 1.68 -0.75
CA VAL A 185 3.04 2.96 -0.59
C VAL A 185 3.05 3.69 -1.93
N GLY A 186 2.47 4.85 -1.95
CA GLY A 186 2.34 5.69 -3.14
C GLY A 186 3.07 7.03 -3.02
N PRO A 187 3.68 7.47 -4.14
CA PRO A 187 3.93 6.76 -5.40
C PRO A 187 4.86 5.56 -5.24
N GLU A 188 4.68 4.52 -6.08
CA GLU A 188 5.59 3.38 -6.10
C GLU A 188 7.02 3.77 -6.52
N ALA A 189 8.02 2.96 -6.18
CA ALA A 189 9.42 3.26 -6.48
C ALA A 189 9.68 3.50 -7.97
N LEU A 190 9.12 2.68 -8.86
CA LEU A 190 9.30 2.79 -10.31
C LEU A 190 8.55 3.97 -10.95
N ALA A 191 7.51 4.49 -10.29
CA ALA A 191 6.87 5.75 -10.67
C ALA A 191 7.57 6.99 -10.09
N GLY A 192 8.78 6.86 -9.58
CA GLY A 192 9.56 7.97 -9.01
C GLY A 192 9.30 8.25 -7.53
N GLY A 193 8.53 7.40 -6.86
CA GLY A 193 8.15 7.55 -5.46
C GLY A 193 9.34 7.63 -4.50
N PRO A 194 9.20 8.34 -3.37
CA PRO A 194 10.27 8.52 -2.38
C PRO A 194 10.81 7.20 -1.81
N ILE A 195 9.97 6.16 -1.74
CA ILE A 195 10.38 4.83 -1.26
C ILE A 195 11.54 4.24 -2.07
N GLY A 196 11.65 4.57 -3.37
CA GLY A 196 12.75 4.14 -4.23
C GLY A 196 14.09 4.84 -3.96
N ARG A 197 14.11 5.87 -3.10
CA ARG A 197 15.30 6.64 -2.69
C ARG A 197 15.82 6.24 -1.33
N VAL A 198 15.13 5.33 -0.63
CA VAL A 198 15.56 4.77 0.65
C VAL A 198 16.81 3.91 0.44
N ARG A 199 17.77 4.04 1.34
CA ARG A 199 19.03 3.30 1.34
C ARG A 199 19.13 2.40 2.56
N ASP A 200 19.89 1.34 2.43
CA ASP A 200 20.21 0.46 3.57
C ASP A 200 20.89 1.28 4.67
N GLY A 201 20.41 1.17 5.90
CA GLY A 201 20.94 1.93 7.04
C GLY A 201 20.25 3.28 7.33
N ASP A 202 19.38 3.76 6.46
CA ASP A 202 18.53 4.92 6.77
C ASP A 202 17.69 4.66 8.03
N LEU A 203 17.33 5.71 8.76
CA LEU A 203 16.42 5.62 9.89
C LEU A 203 15.01 6.02 9.43
N ILE A 204 14.07 5.10 9.62
CA ILE A 204 12.66 5.30 9.31
C ILE A 204 11.87 5.30 10.61
N GLN A 205 10.95 6.25 10.74
CA GLN A 205 9.96 6.27 11.81
C GLN A 205 8.60 5.84 11.27
N VAL A 206 7.97 4.91 11.98
CA VAL A 206 6.60 4.45 11.72
C VAL A 206 5.76 4.74 12.94
N VAL A 207 4.63 5.39 12.73
CA VAL A 207 3.62 5.64 13.76
C VAL A 207 2.28 5.16 13.22
N VAL A 208 1.56 4.37 14.01
CA VAL A 208 0.18 3.93 13.68
C VAL A 208 -0.66 4.00 14.93
N ASP A 209 -1.58 4.94 14.97
CA ASP A 209 -2.61 5.04 15.99
C ASP A 209 -3.78 4.13 15.61
N THR A 210 -3.94 3.03 16.36
CA THR A 210 -4.97 2.04 16.07
C THR A 210 -6.36 2.46 16.52
N ARG A 211 -6.47 3.51 17.35
CA ARG A 211 -7.74 4.03 17.86
C ARG A 211 -8.27 5.17 17.00
N ASN A 212 -7.40 6.14 16.68
CA ASN A 212 -7.78 7.28 15.84
C ASN A 212 -7.65 6.98 14.35
N LEU A 213 -7.06 5.84 13.98
CA LEU A 213 -6.85 5.38 12.59
C LEU A 213 -5.96 6.35 11.79
N GLU A 214 -4.98 6.91 12.45
CA GLU A 214 -3.98 7.81 11.87
C GLU A 214 -2.62 7.13 11.83
N GLY A 215 -1.76 7.56 10.93
CA GLY A 215 -0.41 7.03 10.88
C GLY A 215 0.53 7.79 9.98
N SER A 216 1.83 7.55 10.20
CA SER A 216 2.87 8.11 9.33
C SER A 216 4.05 7.17 9.14
N ILE A 217 4.69 7.29 7.96
CA ILE A 217 5.96 6.64 7.63
C ILE A 217 6.93 7.68 7.07
N ASP A 218 8.00 7.92 7.80
CA ASP A 218 8.91 9.02 7.53
C ASP A 218 10.38 8.59 7.58
N LEU A 219 11.16 9.02 6.61
CA LEU A 219 12.61 9.05 6.72
C LEU A 219 12.97 10.14 7.74
N VAL A 220 13.71 9.75 8.78
CA VAL A 220 14.06 10.64 9.91
C VAL A 220 15.54 10.60 10.29
N GLY A 221 16.39 10.04 9.44
CA GLY A 221 17.81 10.02 9.70
C GLY A 221 18.60 9.04 8.85
N GLU A 222 19.90 9.00 9.07
CA GLU A 222 20.83 8.06 8.42
C GLU A 222 22.04 7.80 9.32
N ASN A 223 22.78 6.72 9.03
CA ASN A 223 24.02 6.37 9.74
C ASN A 223 23.89 6.34 11.29
N GLY A 224 22.73 5.90 11.79
CA GLY A 224 22.42 5.85 13.21
C GLY A 224 22.11 7.20 13.87
N LYS A 225 22.13 8.29 13.12
CA LYS A 225 21.81 9.65 13.60
C LYS A 225 20.39 10.01 13.24
N GLN A 226 19.55 10.19 14.24
CA GLN A 226 18.19 10.66 14.07
C GLN A 226 18.16 12.17 13.83
N MET A 227 17.38 12.58 12.85
CA MET A 227 17.09 13.95 12.44
C MET A 227 15.58 14.17 12.54
N ASP A 228 15.09 15.25 12.00
CA ASP A 228 13.65 15.55 11.90
C ASP A 228 13.04 15.15 10.55
N LYS A 229 11.72 15.28 10.44
CA LYS A 229 10.99 14.95 9.20
C LYS A 229 11.32 15.91 8.05
N SER A 230 11.66 17.17 8.32
CA SER A 230 12.03 18.15 7.29
C SER A 230 13.37 17.83 6.64
N TRP A 231 14.34 17.35 7.43
CA TRP A 231 15.57 16.79 6.90
C TRP A 231 15.28 15.59 5.96
N GLY A 232 14.34 14.71 6.38
CA GLY A 232 13.91 13.56 5.56
C GLY A 232 13.34 13.97 4.21
N VAL A 233 12.45 14.98 4.20
CA VAL A 233 11.89 15.54 2.96
C VAL A 233 13.00 16.08 2.05
N HIS A 234 13.91 16.91 2.59
CA HIS A 234 15.02 17.47 1.83
C HIS A 234 15.93 16.37 1.27
N THR A 235 16.25 15.38 2.08
CA THR A 235 17.10 14.26 1.68
C THR A 235 16.47 13.43 0.56
N LEU A 236 15.19 13.09 0.69
CA LEU A 236 14.46 12.34 -0.34
C LEU A 236 14.31 13.15 -1.64
N THR A 237 14.19 14.48 -1.57
CA THR A 237 14.12 15.33 -2.75
C THR A 237 15.46 15.41 -3.48
N SER A 238 16.56 15.48 -2.75
CA SER A 238 17.91 15.62 -3.31
C SER A 238 18.53 14.30 -3.79
N ARG A 239 18.10 13.16 -3.24
CA ARG A 239 18.62 11.83 -3.63
C ARG A 239 18.06 11.39 -4.97
N ASN A 240 18.91 10.80 -5.80
CA ASN A 240 18.47 10.05 -6.97
C ASN A 240 17.78 8.75 -6.56
N GLN A 241 16.90 8.26 -7.41
CA GLN A 241 16.38 6.90 -7.33
C GLN A 241 17.52 5.89 -7.31
N ALA A 242 17.34 4.78 -6.62
CA ALA A 242 18.33 3.72 -6.60
C ALA A 242 18.53 3.16 -8.02
N ALA A 243 19.78 2.97 -8.42
CA ALA A 243 20.14 2.56 -9.78
C ALA A 243 19.70 1.12 -10.13
N ASP A 244 19.42 0.30 -9.13
CA ASP A 244 19.01 -1.10 -9.24
C ASP A 244 17.49 -1.32 -9.25
N LEU A 245 16.69 -0.23 -9.33
CA LEU A 245 15.23 -0.35 -9.48
C LEU A 245 14.90 -0.93 -10.85
N SER A 246 14.12 -1.99 -10.88
CA SER A 246 13.69 -2.64 -12.13
C SER A 246 12.37 -3.38 -11.92
N HIS A 247 11.58 -3.46 -13.00
CA HIS A 247 10.45 -4.37 -13.03
C HIS A 247 10.89 -5.83 -12.95
N HIS A 248 9.96 -6.71 -12.60
CA HIS A 248 10.24 -8.15 -12.62
C HIS A 248 10.54 -8.60 -14.06
N PRO A 249 11.59 -9.40 -14.31
CA PRO A 249 11.97 -9.78 -15.67
C PRO A 249 10.87 -10.55 -16.42
N ASP A 250 10.01 -11.26 -15.70
CA ASP A 250 8.92 -12.04 -16.27
C ASP A 250 7.60 -11.26 -16.37
N LEU A 251 7.60 -9.94 -16.06
CA LEU A 251 6.39 -9.11 -16.18
C LEU A 251 6.05 -8.91 -17.64
N PRO A 252 4.82 -9.30 -18.10
CA PRO A 252 4.39 -9.13 -19.49
C PRO A 252 4.42 -7.67 -19.92
N ASP A 253 4.75 -7.41 -21.19
CA ASP A 253 4.84 -6.05 -21.73
C ASP A 253 3.52 -5.31 -21.72
N ASP A 254 2.38 -6.00 -21.93
CA ASP A 254 1.05 -5.39 -21.81
C ASP A 254 0.74 -4.96 -20.39
N THR A 255 1.14 -5.74 -19.37
CA THR A 255 1.01 -5.33 -17.96
C THR A 255 1.89 -4.12 -17.66
N ARG A 256 3.10 -4.05 -18.21
CA ARG A 256 3.98 -2.88 -18.10
C ARG A 256 3.36 -1.64 -18.74
N LEU A 257 2.77 -1.81 -19.92
CA LEU A 257 2.07 -0.72 -20.61
C LEU A 257 0.89 -0.21 -19.77
N TRP A 258 0.05 -1.10 -19.26
CA TRP A 258 -1.08 -0.72 -18.41
C TRP A 258 -0.64 0.03 -17.16
N ALA A 259 0.40 -0.46 -16.50
CA ALA A 259 0.96 0.20 -15.32
C ALA A 259 1.48 1.60 -15.63
N GLY A 260 2.14 1.79 -16.79
CA GLY A 260 2.59 3.10 -17.25
C GLY A 260 1.45 4.07 -17.51
N LEU A 261 0.36 3.60 -18.14
CA LEU A 261 -0.84 4.40 -18.39
C LEU A 261 -1.57 4.76 -17.08
N GLN A 262 -1.62 3.83 -16.12
CA GLN A 262 -2.16 4.10 -14.78
C GLN A 262 -1.31 5.11 -14.01
N ALA A 263 0.02 5.01 -14.09
CA ALA A 263 0.93 5.96 -13.45
C ALA A 263 0.74 7.38 -14.01
N ALA A 264 0.55 7.52 -15.33
CA ALA A 264 0.24 8.80 -15.97
C ALA A 264 -1.12 9.39 -15.53
N SER A 265 -2.01 8.56 -14.99
CA SER A 265 -3.36 8.94 -14.53
C SER A 265 -3.46 9.06 -13.01
N GLY A 266 -2.35 9.28 -12.28
CA GLY A 266 -2.34 9.40 -10.82
C GLY A 266 -2.12 8.08 -10.07
N GLY A 267 -1.81 6.99 -10.77
CA GLY A 267 -1.38 5.71 -10.19
C GLY A 267 -2.41 5.03 -9.29
N THR A 268 -1.91 4.28 -8.32
CA THR A 268 -2.72 3.49 -7.38
C THR A 268 -3.71 4.35 -6.60
N TRP A 269 -3.27 5.51 -6.14
CA TRP A 269 -4.10 6.43 -5.32
C TRP A 269 -5.03 7.30 -6.16
N GLY A 270 -4.81 7.39 -7.46
CA GLY A 270 -5.77 7.90 -8.46
C GLY A 270 -6.89 6.91 -8.80
N GLY A 271 -6.93 5.73 -8.15
CA GLY A 271 -7.98 4.72 -8.32
C GLY A 271 -7.71 3.70 -9.42
N CYS A 272 -6.50 3.65 -9.97
CA CYS A 272 -6.09 2.75 -11.06
C CYS A 272 -7.02 2.82 -12.29
N VAL A 273 -7.58 3.98 -12.56
CA VAL A 273 -8.38 4.29 -13.76
C VAL A 273 -7.53 5.05 -14.78
N PHE A 274 -7.94 5.06 -16.03
CA PHE A 274 -7.27 5.84 -17.05
C PHE A 274 -7.91 7.22 -17.18
N ASP A 275 -7.12 8.27 -17.00
CA ASP A 275 -7.43 9.62 -17.45
C ASP A 275 -6.89 9.77 -18.88
N VAL A 276 -7.78 9.69 -19.86
CA VAL A 276 -7.40 9.68 -21.27
C VAL A 276 -6.75 10.99 -21.68
N ASP A 277 -7.25 12.11 -21.19
CA ASP A 277 -6.74 13.43 -21.56
C ASP A 277 -5.33 13.64 -20.98
N GLU A 278 -5.09 13.25 -19.72
CA GLU A 278 -3.77 13.33 -19.09
C GLU A 278 -2.75 12.41 -19.77
N ILE A 279 -3.16 11.19 -20.14
CA ILE A 279 -2.31 10.25 -20.88
C ILE A 279 -1.92 10.83 -22.24
N LEU A 280 -2.87 11.37 -23.00
CA LEU A 280 -2.60 11.95 -24.31
C LEU A 280 -1.69 13.18 -24.23
N GLN A 281 -1.91 14.07 -23.26
CA GLN A 281 -1.04 15.22 -23.00
C GLN A 281 0.39 14.78 -22.67
N THR A 282 0.55 13.78 -21.83
CA THR A 282 1.87 13.23 -21.45
C THR A 282 2.61 12.66 -22.67
N LEU A 283 1.91 11.91 -23.54
CA LEU A 283 2.48 11.36 -24.77
C LEU A 283 2.87 12.46 -25.75
N GLU A 284 2.07 13.51 -25.88
CA GLU A 284 2.35 14.63 -26.77
C GLU A 284 3.54 15.46 -26.30
N ALA A 285 3.61 15.74 -25.00
CA ALA A 285 4.76 16.40 -24.37
C ALA A 285 6.06 15.59 -24.59
N GLY A 286 5.99 14.26 -24.46
CA GLY A 286 7.13 13.38 -24.75
C GLY A 286 7.59 13.41 -26.21
N ARG A 287 6.67 13.50 -27.16
CA ARG A 287 6.97 13.67 -28.59
C ARG A 287 7.67 14.99 -28.87
N CYS A 288 7.15 16.10 -28.31
CA CYS A 288 7.77 17.42 -28.47
C CYS A 288 9.19 17.47 -27.93
N ALA A 289 9.41 16.96 -26.71
CA ALA A 289 10.72 16.87 -26.09
C ALA A 289 11.73 15.99 -26.86
N SER A 290 11.25 14.99 -27.59
CA SER A 290 12.10 14.12 -28.43
C SER A 290 12.50 14.79 -29.75
N SER A 291 11.61 15.62 -30.33
CA SER A 291 11.89 16.39 -31.56
C SER A 291 12.96 17.46 -31.32
N ASP A 292 12.95 18.11 -30.16
CA ASP A 292 13.95 19.12 -29.81
C ASP A 292 15.35 18.52 -29.60
N ARG A 293 15.46 17.28 -29.16
CA ARG A 293 16.76 16.57 -29.05
C ARG A 293 17.30 16.12 -30.42
N GLY A 294 16.45 15.90 -31.42
CA GLY A 294 16.83 15.51 -32.76
C GLY A 294 17.49 16.64 -33.59
N ASN A 295 17.26 17.90 -33.19
CA ASN A 295 17.85 19.08 -33.88
C ASN A 295 19.25 19.48 -33.41
N HIS A 296 19.84 18.79 -32.43
CA HIS A 296 21.22 18.97 -32.01
C HIS A 296 22.09 17.81 -32.50
N SER A 297 22.17 17.61 -33.82
CA SER A 297 23.26 16.84 -34.43
C SER A 297 24.52 17.70 -34.42
N PRO A 298 25.63 17.20 -33.85
CA PRO A 298 26.88 17.93 -33.92
C PRO A 298 27.30 18.03 -35.41
N SER A 299 27.55 19.25 -35.86
CA SER A 299 28.17 19.54 -37.17
C SER A 299 29.53 18.83 -37.21
N VAL A 300 29.62 17.77 -38.00
CA VAL A 300 30.92 17.19 -38.37
C VAL A 300 31.62 18.18 -39.23
N SER A 301 32.64 18.87 -38.70
CA SER A 301 33.59 19.63 -39.44
C SER A 301 34.46 18.65 -40.23
N THR A 302 34.24 18.59 -41.55
CA THR A 302 35.15 17.98 -42.50
C THR A 302 36.33 18.94 -42.70
N GLU A 303 37.39 18.78 -41.97
CA GLU A 303 38.70 19.25 -42.39
C GLU A 303 39.24 18.29 -43.44
N ARG A 304 39.32 18.78 -44.67
CA ARG A 304 40.13 18.18 -45.75
C ARG A 304 41.54 18.73 -45.63
N THR A 305 42.51 17.88 -45.46
CA THR A 305 43.86 17.96 -46.06
C THR A 305 44.32 16.55 -46.37
#